data_a28a5bba26ee318d5a62cc181a27dc64
#
_entry.id   a28a5bba26ee318d5a62cc181a27dc64
#
_cell.length_a   1.000
_cell.length_b   1.000
_cell.length_c   1.000
_cell.angle_alpha   90.00
_cell.angle_beta   90.00
_cell.angle_gamma   90.00
#
_symmetry.space_group_name_H-M   'P 1'
#
loop_
_entity.id
_entity.type
_entity.pdbx_description
1 polymer ?
#
loop_
_entity_poly.entity_id
_entity_poly.type
_entity_poly.pdbx_seq_one_letter_code
_entity_poly.pdbx_strand_id
1 'polypeptide(L)'
;RPPPPSPSPEQTPMPPAEPIPEDENRLPPGFAGAAHEEGPVLRFHWSGQTHVGRVRKNNEDAFLALAIDSQEVKYLGKFGEGDSEYCDYVFAVSDGMGGEKSGEFASRIAVEKITRMLPRHFSQRAAGLPTDFHDILGELFQRIHADLTRLGECYDECRNMGATLSLGWFVPGWMYFAHIGDSRI
;
A
#
# COMPACT_ATOMS: atom_id res chain seq x y z
N ARG A 1 -55.06 5.92 1.73
CA ARG A 1 -53.89 6.48 1.02
C ARG A 1 -52.73 6.53 2.02
N PRO A 2 -51.56 6.02 1.71
CA PRO A 2 -50.38 6.18 2.56
C PRO A 2 -49.92 7.63 2.58
N PRO A 3 -49.31 8.10 3.65
CA PRO A 3 -48.78 9.47 3.75
C PRO A 3 -47.63 9.68 2.76
N PRO A 4 -47.38 10.92 2.29
CA PRO A 4 -46.31 11.20 1.37
C PRO A 4 -44.95 10.99 2.04
N PRO A 5 -43.91 10.61 1.28
CA PRO A 5 -42.58 10.43 1.82
C PRO A 5 -42.01 11.75 2.33
N SER A 6 -41.27 11.67 3.43
CA SER A 6 -40.57 12.81 4.02
C SER A 6 -39.52 13.36 3.04
N PRO A 7 -39.33 14.69 2.98
CA PRO A 7 -38.30 15.28 2.13
C PRO A 7 -36.91 14.81 2.57
N SER A 8 -36.09 14.44 1.59
CA SER A 8 -34.67 14.13 1.80
C SER A 8 -33.94 15.32 2.40
N PRO A 9 -32.97 15.13 3.30
CA PRO A 9 -32.17 16.23 3.82
C PRO A 9 -31.43 16.93 2.68
N GLU A 10 -31.61 18.24 2.59
CA GLU A 10 -30.89 19.13 1.68
C GLU A 10 -29.39 18.98 1.95
N GLN A 11 -28.66 18.50 0.95
CA GLN A 11 -27.19 18.47 1.00
C GLN A 11 -26.68 19.89 0.90
N THR A 12 -26.23 20.44 2.01
CA THR A 12 -25.49 21.69 2.03
C THR A 12 -24.25 21.53 1.15
N PRO A 13 -24.03 22.37 0.12
CA PRO A 13 -22.83 22.27 -0.70
C PRO A 13 -21.61 22.50 0.18
N MET A 14 -20.65 21.58 0.09
CA MET A 14 -19.35 21.74 0.74
C MET A 14 -18.69 23.03 0.21
N PRO A 15 -18.08 23.83 1.08
CA PRO A 15 -17.28 24.96 0.62
C PRO A 15 -16.16 24.45 -0.30
N PRO A 16 -15.74 25.23 -1.31
CA PRO A 16 -14.62 24.86 -2.15
C PRO A 16 -13.39 24.64 -1.26
N ALA A 17 -12.67 23.55 -1.51
CA ALA A 17 -11.43 23.25 -0.81
C ALA A 17 -10.49 24.44 -0.98
N GLU A 18 -9.99 24.97 0.13
CA GLU A 18 -8.95 25.99 0.09
C GLU A 18 -7.71 25.40 -0.61
N PRO A 19 -7.01 26.14 -1.48
CA PRO A 19 -5.80 25.66 -2.10
C PRO A 19 -4.78 25.35 -1.00
N ILE A 20 -4.28 24.11 -1.00
CA ILE A 20 -3.20 23.68 -0.09
C ILE A 20 -2.01 24.60 -0.37
N PRO A 21 -1.44 25.29 0.63
CA PRO A 21 -0.26 26.11 0.44
C PRO A 21 0.85 25.27 -0.18
N GLU A 22 1.46 25.73 -1.26
CA GLU A 22 2.53 24.99 -1.97
C GLU A 22 3.76 24.71 -1.09
N ASP A 23 3.84 25.30 0.10
CA ASP A 23 4.95 25.16 1.04
C ASP A 23 4.80 23.97 2.02
N GLU A 24 3.58 23.42 2.20
CA GLU A 24 3.39 22.25 3.09
C GLU A 24 3.92 20.93 2.49
N ASN A 25 4.21 20.89 1.21
CA ASN A 25 4.78 19.73 0.53
C ASN A 25 6.33 19.79 0.47
N ARG A 26 6.93 20.78 1.10
CA ARG A 26 8.38 20.92 1.15
C ARG A 26 8.90 20.06 2.29
N LEU A 27 9.46 18.90 1.93
CA LEU A 27 10.22 18.08 2.87
C LEU A 27 11.25 18.94 3.59
N PRO A 28 11.42 18.81 4.91
CA PRO A 28 12.40 19.58 5.65
C PRO A 28 13.79 19.42 5.01
N PRO A 29 14.60 20.49 4.97
CA PRO A 29 15.93 20.44 4.38
C PRO A 29 16.77 19.39 5.12
N GLY A 30 17.22 18.35 4.41
CA GLY A 30 17.94 17.20 4.95
C GLY A 30 17.41 15.86 4.42
N PHE A 31 16.23 15.82 3.81
CA PHE A 31 15.65 14.58 3.25
C PHE A 31 16.16 14.23 1.84
N ALA A 32 16.76 15.18 1.13
CA ALA A 32 17.32 14.93 -0.19
C ALA A 32 18.77 14.41 -0.05
N GLY A 33 18.99 13.13 -0.23
CA GLY A 33 20.33 12.56 -0.50
C GLY A 33 21.24 12.36 0.69
N ALA A 34 20.74 12.39 1.94
CA ALA A 34 21.54 11.90 3.06
C ALA A 34 21.73 10.39 2.89
N ALA A 35 22.96 9.92 2.75
CA ALA A 35 23.29 8.54 3.06
C ALA A 35 22.66 8.27 4.44
N HIS A 36 21.69 7.35 4.50
CA HIS A 36 21.06 7.03 5.78
C HIS A 36 22.15 6.57 6.73
N GLU A 37 22.45 7.39 7.74
CA GLU A 37 23.26 6.93 8.86
C GLU A 37 22.59 5.66 9.37
N GLU A 38 23.37 4.64 9.65
CA GLU A 38 22.88 3.38 10.18
C GLU A 38 22.08 3.69 11.45
N GLY A 39 20.76 3.65 11.32
CA GLY A 39 19.86 3.90 12.43
C GLY A 39 19.82 2.70 13.37
N PRO A 40 19.17 2.81 14.52
CA PRO A 40 19.05 1.71 15.46
C PRO A 40 18.38 0.51 14.81
N VAL A 41 18.86 -0.69 15.15
CA VAL A 41 18.19 -1.94 14.77
C VAL A 41 16.79 -1.98 15.39
N LEU A 42 15.78 -2.09 14.55
CA LEU A 42 14.40 -2.20 14.98
C LEU A 42 14.06 -3.68 15.22
N ARG A 43 13.43 -3.98 16.35
CA ARG A 43 12.82 -5.29 16.61
C ARG A 43 11.33 -5.17 16.45
N PHE A 44 10.73 -6.13 15.75
CA PHE A 44 9.28 -6.16 15.53
C PHE A 44 8.69 -7.49 15.90
N HIS A 45 7.44 -7.40 16.31
CA HIS A 45 6.51 -8.51 16.36
C HIS A 45 5.35 -8.14 15.46
N TRP A 46 4.91 -9.06 14.62
CA TRP A 46 3.76 -8.81 13.77
C TRP A 46 2.73 -9.91 13.90
N SER A 47 1.49 -9.52 13.70
CA SER A 47 0.39 -10.44 13.48
C SER A 47 -0.57 -9.88 12.44
N GLY A 48 -1.03 -10.72 11.53
CA GLY A 48 -1.99 -10.37 10.49
C GLY A 48 -3.13 -11.37 10.47
N GLN A 49 -4.34 -10.85 10.26
CA GLN A 49 -5.53 -11.67 10.10
C GLN A 49 -6.38 -11.15 8.95
N THR A 50 -6.95 -12.07 8.19
CA THR A 50 -7.96 -11.76 7.19
C THR A 50 -9.10 -12.75 7.30
N HIS A 51 -10.33 -12.29 7.05
CA HIS A 51 -11.52 -13.12 7.19
C HIS A 51 -12.62 -12.64 6.23
N VAL A 52 -13.22 -13.57 5.51
CA VAL A 52 -14.29 -13.29 4.53
C VAL A 52 -15.53 -12.60 5.12
N GLY A 53 -15.67 -12.61 6.43
CA GLY A 53 -16.86 -12.10 7.10
C GLY A 53 -18.00 -13.15 7.13
N ARG A 54 -19.25 -12.67 7.33
CA ARG A 54 -20.44 -13.56 7.45
C ARG A 54 -21.34 -13.51 6.21
N VAL A 55 -21.14 -12.55 5.34
CA VAL A 55 -22.08 -12.24 4.24
C VAL A 55 -21.45 -12.52 2.87
N ARG A 56 -20.20 -12.14 2.69
CA ARG A 56 -19.49 -12.33 1.41
C ARG A 56 -19.07 -13.78 1.23
N LYS A 57 -19.03 -14.24 -0.01
CA LYS A 57 -18.56 -15.59 -0.35
C LYS A 57 -17.05 -15.65 -0.51
N ASN A 58 -16.44 -14.57 -1.01
CA ASN A 58 -15.03 -14.44 -1.27
C ASN A 58 -14.41 -13.39 -0.34
N ASN A 59 -13.15 -13.59 -0.02
CA ASN A 59 -12.33 -12.59 0.66
C ASN A 59 -11.62 -11.75 -0.41
N GLU A 60 -11.94 -10.47 -0.45
CA GLU A 60 -11.36 -9.51 -1.39
C GLU A 60 -10.11 -8.84 -0.82
N ASP A 61 -9.77 -9.10 0.45
CA ASP A 61 -8.59 -8.57 1.11
C ASP A 61 -7.35 -9.41 0.81
N ALA A 62 -6.23 -8.74 0.64
CA ALA A 62 -4.91 -9.35 0.58
C ALA A 62 -4.01 -8.79 1.68
N PHE A 63 -3.23 -9.68 2.27
CA PHE A 63 -2.18 -9.37 3.27
C PHE A 63 -0.84 -9.81 2.74
N LEU A 64 0.19 -8.98 2.93
CA LEU A 64 1.56 -9.27 2.58
C LEU A 64 2.47 -8.99 3.76
N ALA A 65 3.38 -9.90 4.03
CA ALA A 65 4.53 -9.69 4.89
C ALA A 65 5.77 -10.30 4.21
N LEU A 66 6.79 -9.48 4.01
CA LEU A 66 8.05 -9.87 3.37
C LEU A 66 9.23 -9.50 4.27
N ALA A 67 10.27 -10.33 4.24
CA ALA A 67 11.61 -9.92 4.57
C ALA A 67 12.46 -9.96 3.30
N ILE A 68 13.27 -8.94 3.09
CA ILE A 68 14.12 -8.79 1.91
C ILE A 68 15.56 -8.62 2.39
N ASP A 69 16.42 -9.54 2.05
CA ASP A 69 17.86 -9.48 2.33
C ASP A 69 18.67 -9.55 1.03
N SER A 70 20.00 -9.61 1.15
CA SER A 70 20.92 -9.68 0.01
C SER A 70 20.86 -11.00 -0.78
N GLN A 71 20.24 -12.03 -0.22
CA GLN A 71 20.22 -13.37 -0.77
C GLN A 71 18.86 -13.75 -1.34
N GLU A 72 17.79 -13.36 -0.63
CA GLU A 72 16.45 -13.84 -0.94
C GLU A 72 15.34 -12.86 -0.54
N VAL A 73 14.16 -13.13 -1.04
CA VAL A 73 12.90 -12.51 -0.62
C VAL A 73 12.06 -13.59 0.05
N LYS A 74 11.83 -13.41 1.35
CA LYS A 74 11.06 -14.35 2.15
C LYS A 74 9.62 -13.86 2.32
N TYR A 75 8.66 -14.71 1.96
CA TYR A 75 7.28 -14.51 2.37
C TYR A 75 7.11 -14.94 3.82
N LEU A 76 6.68 -14.03 4.65
CA LEU A 76 6.50 -14.27 6.06
C LEU A 76 5.08 -14.77 6.35
N GLY A 77 4.94 -15.50 7.45
CA GLY A 77 3.64 -15.93 7.95
C GLY A 77 2.81 -14.79 8.53
N LYS A 78 1.58 -15.10 8.88
CA LYS A 78 0.64 -14.13 9.50
C LYS A 78 1.07 -13.63 10.88
N PHE A 79 2.02 -14.26 11.52
CA PHE A 79 2.62 -13.84 12.79
C PHE A 79 4.09 -14.20 12.82
N GLY A 80 4.86 -13.44 13.54
CA GLY A 80 6.29 -13.66 13.68
C GLY A 80 6.98 -12.53 14.42
N GLU A 81 8.30 -12.66 14.48
CA GLU A 81 9.21 -11.68 15.05
C GLU A 81 10.47 -11.57 14.19
N GLY A 82 11.15 -10.45 14.26
CA GLY A 82 12.38 -10.20 13.53
C GLY A 82 13.01 -8.87 13.89
N ASP A 83 14.14 -8.59 13.25
CA ASP A 83 14.85 -7.32 13.38
C ASP A 83 15.34 -6.81 12.02
N SER A 84 15.64 -5.51 11.96
CA SER A 84 16.09 -4.84 10.74
C SER A 84 17.62 -4.83 10.58
N GLU A 85 18.36 -5.72 11.23
CA GLU A 85 19.82 -5.67 11.19
C GLU A 85 20.37 -5.98 9.79
N TYR A 86 19.79 -6.99 9.12
CA TYR A 86 20.26 -7.46 7.81
C TYR A 86 19.20 -7.51 6.73
N CYS A 87 17.98 -7.17 7.05
CA CYS A 87 16.87 -7.23 6.09
C CYS A 87 15.88 -6.08 6.26
N ASP A 88 15.26 -5.74 5.15
CA ASP A 88 14.09 -4.87 5.14
C ASP A 88 12.84 -5.69 5.38
N TYR A 89 11.88 -5.12 6.07
CA TYR A 89 10.55 -5.71 6.22
C TYR A 89 9.51 -4.88 5.51
N VAL A 90 8.62 -5.55 4.81
CA VAL A 90 7.49 -4.93 4.12
C VAL A 90 6.21 -5.58 4.59
N PHE A 91 5.30 -4.78 5.11
CA PHE A 91 3.95 -5.20 5.45
C PHE A 91 2.95 -4.41 4.61
N ALA A 92 1.97 -5.10 4.05
CA ALA A 92 0.93 -4.43 3.29
C ALA A 92 -0.42 -5.11 3.48
N VAL A 93 -1.48 -4.30 3.43
CA VAL A 93 -2.86 -4.74 3.33
C VAL A 93 -3.51 -4.02 2.16
N SER A 94 -4.37 -4.75 1.46
CA SER A 94 -5.08 -4.26 0.28
C SER A 94 -6.49 -4.81 0.30
N ASP A 95 -7.50 -3.94 0.24
CA ASP A 95 -8.91 -4.29 0.09
C ASP A 95 -9.32 -4.05 -1.36
N GLY A 96 -9.75 -5.09 -2.03
CA GLY A 96 -10.13 -5.04 -3.43
C GLY A 96 -11.60 -4.74 -3.62
N MET A 97 -11.93 -3.93 -4.63
CA MET A 97 -13.28 -3.63 -5.04
C MET A 97 -13.51 -3.95 -6.52
N GLY A 98 -14.77 -4.21 -6.91
CA GLY A 98 -15.15 -4.52 -8.30
C GLY A 98 -16.03 -5.76 -8.43
N GLY A 99 -16.53 -6.28 -7.29
CA GLY A 99 -17.36 -7.49 -7.22
C GLY A 99 -16.55 -8.77 -6.96
N GLU A 100 -17.27 -9.87 -6.69
CA GLU A 100 -16.74 -11.10 -6.05
C GLU A 100 -15.38 -11.62 -6.55
N LYS A 101 -15.09 -11.49 -7.85
CA LYS A 101 -13.83 -12.00 -8.42
C LYS A 101 -12.83 -10.89 -8.73
N SER A 102 -13.33 -9.74 -9.15
CA SER A 102 -12.48 -8.64 -9.60
C SER A 102 -11.81 -7.92 -8.43
N GLY A 103 -12.47 -7.82 -7.26
CA GLY A 103 -11.89 -7.28 -6.03
C GLY A 103 -10.72 -8.13 -5.53
N GLU A 104 -10.92 -9.45 -5.36
CA GLU A 104 -9.85 -10.38 -4.99
C GLU A 104 -8.66 -10.28 -5.97
N PHE A 105 -8.94 -10.18 -7.26
CA PHE A 105 -7.92 -10.08 -8.28
C PHE A 105 -7.16 -8.75 -8.18
N ALA A 106 -7.85 -7.64 -7.95
CA ALA A 106 -7.24 -6.31 -7.81
C ALA A 106 -6.28 -6.24 -6.60
N SER A 107 -6.71 -6.70 -5.43
CA SER A 107 -5.88 -6.72 -4.22
C SER A 107 -4.64 -7.62 -4.39
N ARG A 108 -4.77 -8.75 -5.08
CA ARG A 108 -3.65 -9.65 -5.40
C ARG A 108 -2.66 -9.02 -6.36
N ILE A 109 -3.12 -8.29 -7.39
CA ILE A 109 -2.22 -7.55 -8.30
C ILE A 109 -1.42 -6.52 -7.53
N ALA A 110 -2.06 -5.77 -6.61
CA ALA A 110 -1.37 -4.79 -5.80
C ALA A 110 -0.23 -5.42 -4.98
N VAL A 111 -0.52 -6.52 -4.28
CA VAL A 111 0.45 -7.26 -3.48
C VAL A 111 1.57 -7.86 -4.36
N GLU A 112 1.23 -8.47 -5.51
CA GLU A 112 2.23 -9.03 -6.43
C GLU A 112 3.16 -7.96 -7.00
N LYS A 113 2.67 -6.76 -7.27
CA LYS A 113 3.52 -5.66 -7.73
C LYS A 113 4.57 -5.27 -6.70
N ILE A 114 4.21 -5.24 -5.41
CA ILE A 114 5.13 -4.99 -4.30
C ILE A 114 6.29 -6.00 -4.34
N THR A 115 5.97 -7.29 -4.41
CA THR A 115 6.97 -8.37 -4.38
C THR A 115 7.92 -8.38 -5.58
N ARG A 116 7.52 -7.76 -6.68
CA ARG A 116 8.36 -7.64 -7.88
C ARG A 116 9.22 -6.39 -7.90
N MET A 117 8.74 -5.30 -7.31
CA MET A 117 9.42 -4.00 -7.39
C MET A 117 10.40 -3.79 -6.24
N LEU A 118 9.96 -3.95 -5.00
CA LEU A 118 10.77 -3.55 -3.84
C LEU A 118 12.10 -4.31 -3.70
N PRO A 119 12.22 -5.62 -4.00
CA PRO A 119 13.49 -6.30 -3.92
C PRO A 119 14.58 -5.72 -4.82
N ARG A 120 14.21 -5.17 -5.97
CA ARG A 120 15.18 -4.51 -6.88
C ARG A 120 15.78 -3.27 -6.25
N HIS A 121 14.95 -2.49 -5.54
CA HIS A 121 15.40 -1.29 -4.86
C HIS A 121 16.25 -1.61 -3.62
N PHE A 122 15.96 -2.70 -2.92
CA PHE A 122 16.84 -3.24 -1.90
C PHE A 122 18.24 -3.53 -2.47
N SER A 123 18.31 -4.26 -3.58
CA SER A 123 19.58 -4.59 -4.23
C SER A 123 20.36 -3.34 -4.69
N GLN A 124 19.67 -2.33 -5.21
CA GLN A 124 20.29 -1.05 -5.60
C GLN A 124 20.88 -0.32 -4.38
N ARG A 125 20.12 -0.26 -3.29
CA ARG A 125 20.60 0.35 -2.03
C ARG A 125 21.78 -0.42 -1.46
N ALA A 126 21.72 -1.74 -1.40
CA ALA A 126 22.82 -2.59 -0.94
C ALA A 126 24.10 -2.43 -1.78
N ALA A 127 23.94 -2.05 -3.07
CA ALA A 127 25.05 -1.70 -3.95
C ALA A 127 25.53 -0.22 -3.79
N GLY A 128 25.01 0.52 -2.80
CA GLY A 128 25.38 1.92 -2.54
C GLY A 128 24.82 2.93 -3.53
N LEU A 129 23.80 2.55 -4.33
CA LEU A 129 23.15 3.49 -5.23
C LEU A 129 22.15 4.37 -4.47
N PRO A 130 22.03 5.66 -4.85
CA PRO A 130 21.03 6.54 -4.26
C PRO A 130 19.63 5.94 -4.35
N THR A 131 18.90 5.99 -3.25
CA THR A 131 17.55 5.43 -3.15
C THR A 131 16.61 6.50 -2.61
N ASP A 132 15.65 6.93 -3.40
CA ASP A 132 14.55 7.77 -2.96
C ASP A 132 13.32 6.91 -2.70
N PHE A 133 13.02 6.68 -1.43
CA PHE A 133 11.90 5.85 -1.01
C PHE A 133 10.54 6.45 -1.39
N HIS A 134 10.43 7.78 -1.41
CA HIS A 134 9.21 8.46 -1.80
C HIS A 134 8.91 8.23 -3.29
N ASP A 135 9.92 8.41 -4.15
CA ASP A 135 9.78 8.15 -5.59
C ASP A 135 9.45 6.69 -5.88
N ILE A 136 10.10 5.74 -5.17
CA ILE A 136 9.85 4.32 -5.33
C ILE A 136 8.41 3.96 -4.96
N LEU A 137 7.93 4.45 -3.83
CA LEU A 137 6.57 4.19 -3.39
C LEU A 137 5.54 4.87 -4.30
N GLY A 138 5.82 6.10 -4.75
CA GLY A 138 5.00 6.78 -5.74
C GLY A 138 4.92 6.02 -7.07
N GLU A 139 6.06 5.55 -7.59
CA GLU A 139 6.12 4.72 -8.80
C GLU A 139 5.35 3.40 -8.63
N LEU A 140 5.48 2.75 -7.46
CA LEU A 140 4.74 1.52 -7.15
C LEU A 140 3.22 1.74 -7.29
N PHE A 141 2.69 2.80 -6.66
CA PHE A 141 1.25 3.09 -6.73
C PHE A 141 0.79 3.41 -8.14
N GLN A 142 1.56 4.22 -8.89
CA GLN A 142 1.26 4.53 -10.29
C GLN A 142 1.24 3.28 -11.16
N ARG A 143 2.17 2.37 -10.99
CA ARG A 143 2.23 1.11 -11.74
C ARG A 143 1.09 0.17 -11.40
N ILE A 144 0.72 0.07 -10.12
CA ILE A 144 -0.47 -0.71 -9.72
C ILE A 144 -1.72 -0.12 -10.39
N HIS A 145 -1.91 1.20 -10.29
CA HIS A 145 -3.05 1.88 -10.91
C HIS A 145 -3.12 1.65 -12.42
N ALA A 146 -1.99 1.79 -13.12
CA ALA A 146 -1.92 1.56 -14.55
C ALA A 146 -2.27 0.11 -14.95
N ASP A 147 -1.80 -0.89 -14.18
CA ASP A 147 -2.12 -2.28 -14.44
C ASP A 147 -3.62 -2.58 -14.23
N LEU A 148 -4.20 -2.07 -13.15
CA LEU A 148 -5.62 -2.25 -12.86
C LEU A 148 -6.50 -1.57 -13.92
N THR A 149 -6.17 -0.34 -14.32
CA THR A 149 -6.87 0.40 -15.36
C THR A 149 -6.82 -0.35 -16.70
N ARG A 150 -5.64 -0.77 -17.11
CA ARG A 150 -5.46 -1.51 -18.38
C ARG A 150 -6.25 -2.82 -18.40
N LEU A 151 -6.30 -3.55 -17.30
CA LEU A 151 -7.09 -4.77 -17.23
C LEU A 151 -8.59 -4.48 -17.28
N GLY A 152 -9.06 -3.41 -16.63
CA GLY A 152 -10.44 -2.96 -16.69
C GLY A 152 -10.88 -2.49 -18.09
N GLU A 153 -9.93 -1.99 -18.90
CA GLU A 153 -10.19 -1.64 -20.31
C GLU A 153 -10.20 -2.86 -21.24
N CYS A 154 -9.37 -3.88 -20.93
CA CYS A 154 -9.25 -5.08 -21.78
C CYS A 154 -10.30 -6.15 -21.49
N TYR A 155 -10.81 -6.23 -20.28
CA TYR A 155 -11.71 -7.29 -19.82
C TYR A 155 -12.93 -6.71 -19.12
N ASP A 156 -14.11 -6.99 -19.65
CA ASP A 156 -15.39 -6.52 -19.06
C ASP A 156 -15.59 -6.98 -17.61
N GLU A 157 -15.08 -8.17 -17.28
CA GLU A 157 -15.13 -8.74 -15.92
C GLU A 157 -14.27 -7.96 -14.92
N CYS A 158 -13.24 -7.25 -15.40
CA CYS A 158 -12.35 -6.41 -14.60
C CYS A 158 -12.75 -4.93 -14.59
N ARG A 159 -13.85 -4.58 -15.26
CA ARG A 159 -14.31 -3.18 -15.35
C ARG A 159 -14.63 -2.64 -13.97
N ASN A 160 -14.11 -1.43 -13.68
CA ASN A 160 -14.27 -0.76 -12.40
C ASN A 160 -13.62 -1.50 -11.20
N MET A 161 -12.72 -2.43 -11.44
CA MET A 161 -11.93 -2.98 -10.34
C MET A 161 -10.95 -1.96 -9.80
N GLY A 162 -10.71 -2.01 -8.52
CA GLY A 162 -9.75 -1.18 -7.81
C GLY A 162 -9.28 -1.87 -6.55
N ALA A 163 -8.32 -1.27 -5.88
CA ALA A 163 -7.88 -1.74 -4.58
C ALA A 163 -7.38 -0.57 -3.74
N THR A 164 -7.65 -0.63 -2.45
CA THR A 164 -6.90 0.17 -1.47
C THR A 164 -5.51 -0.42 -1.32
N LEU A 165 -4.57 0.35 -0.81
CA LEU A 165 -3.28 -0.16 -0.42
C LEU A 165 -2.73 0.65 0.75
N SER A 166 -2.41 -0.05 1.82
CA SER A 166 -1.64 0.48 2.96
C SER A 166 -0.37 -0.34 3.07
N LEU A 167 0.77 0.32 3.01
CA LEU A 167 2.09 -0.31 3.00
C LEU A 167 3.02 0.38 4.00
N GLY A 168 3.72 -0.43 4.80
CA GLY A 168 4.85 -0.02 5.63
C GLY A 168 6.12 -0.72 5.18
N TRP A 169 7.17 0.04 4.89
CA TRP A 169 8.50 -0.45 4.55
C TRP A 169 9.48 -0.05 5.64
N PHE A 170 10.03 -1.03 6.33
CA PHE A 170 10.93 -0.87 7.46
C PHE A 170 12.35 -1.18 7.02
N VAL A 171 13.23 -0.23 7.23
CA VAL A 171 14.67 -0.34 6.97
C VAL A 171 15.41 0.03 8.25
N PRO A 172 16.73 -0.24 8.37
CA PRO A 172 17.47 0.15 9.56
C PRO A 172 17.25 1.62 9.94
N GLY A 173 16.67 1.86 11.12
CA GLY A 173 16.40 3.19 11.66
C GLY A 173 15.22 3.97 11.10
N TRP A 174 14.57 3.48 10.03
CA TRP A 174 13.52 4.22 9.34
C TRP A 174 12.32 3.35 9.00
N MET A 175 11.20 4.03 8.86
CA MET A 175 9.93 3.44 8.44
C MET A 175 9.24 4.37 7.44
N TYR A 176 8.95 3.83 6.25
CA TYR A 176 8.25 4.54 5.19
C TYR A 176 6.85 3.98 5.05
N PHE A 177 5.86 4.88 5.02
CA PHE A 177 4.47 4.52 4.79
C PHE A 177 3.97 5.07 3.48
N ALA A 178 3.14 4.28 2.81
CA ALA A 178 2.35 4.73 1.68
C ALA A 178 0.93 4.19 1.81
N HIS A 179 -0.05 5.06 1.53
CA HIS A 179 -1.46 4.72 1.71
C HIS A 179 -2.33 5.35 0.62
N ILE A 180 -3.28 4.59 0.13
CA ILE A 180 -4.36 5.04 -0.74
C ILE A 180 -5.66 4.27 -0.43
N GLY A 181 -6.78 4.99 -0.34
CA GLY A 181 -8.09 4.42 -0.09
C GLY A 181 -8.65 4.74 1.29
N ASP A 182 -9.56 3.91 1.76
CA ASP A 182 -10.26 4.05 3.04
C ASP A 182 -9.83 3.02 4.11
N SER A 183 -8.86 2.15 3.77
CA SER A 183 -8.12 1.37 4.78
C SER A 183 -7.39 2.30 5.74
N ARG A 184 -6.82 1.80 6.82
CA ARG A 184 -6.14 2.65 7.83
C ARG A 184 -4.78 2.08 8.18
N ILE A 185 -3.84 2.98 8.48
CA ILE A 185 -2.55 2.71 9.10
C ILE A 185 -2.57 3.29 10.51
#